data_680b05ea0ce0ae6a52051cf17da25980
#
_entry.id   680b05ea0ce0ae6a52051cf17da25980
#
_cell.length_a   1.000
_cell.length_b   1.000
_cell.length_c   1.000
_cell.angle_alpha   90.00
_cell.angle_beta   90.00
_cell.angle_gamma   90.00
#
_symmetry.space_group_name_H-M   'P 1'
#
loop_
_entity.id
_entity.type
_entity.pdbx_description
1 polymer ?
#
loop_
_entity_poly.entity_id
_entity_poly.type
_entity_poly.pdbx_seq_one_letter_code
_entity_poly.pdbx_strand_id
1 'polypeptide(L)'
;MPRLVGIFGGTFDPVHYGHSLTITELLKTIPFEKILVIPNSLPPHRENSQTSFSHRYKMTSLAFRDIEKTVVDNRENLRTGPSHAIETVKQIIAEEGKTKVILIVGSDSFDGIHSWYKWRELISLVDFLILKRLDMPLSKNKNVQDLISPTRFSEDLLLDRKAKSIFEIEMTPLRISSSLIRENIAKGKSIDNLINPLVKDYLKKHGLYGSKNST
;
A
#
# COMPACT_ATOMS: atom_id res chain seq x y z
N MET A 1 13.56 -9.50 -20.11
CA MET A 1 12.40 -9.75 -19.26
C MET A 1 11.49 -8.51 -19.27
N PRO A 2 10.19 -8.65 -19.17
CA PRO A 2 9.32 -7.48 -19.03
C PRO A 2 9.66 -6.74 -17.72
N ARG A 3 9.69 -5.42 -17.78
CA ARG A 3 9.90 -4.58 -16.60
C ARG A 3 8.61 -4.58 -15.79
N LEU A 4 8.71 -4.77 -14.48
CA LEU A 4 7.58 -4.75 -13.55
C LEU A 4 7.66 -3.53 -12.64
N VAL A 5 6.59 -2.75 -12.57
CA VAL A 5 6.45 -1.64 -11.62
C VAL A 5 5.29 -1.93 -10.69
N GLY A 6 5.57 -1.98 -9.39
CA GLY A 6 4.56 -2.11 -8.35
C GLY A 6 4.01 -0.75 -7.92
N ILE A 7 2.72 -0.69 -7.60
CA ILE A 7 2.07 0.45 -6.94
C ILE A 7 1.58 -0.03 -5.58
N PHE A 8 2.08 0.55 -4.51
CA PHE A 8 1.66 0.26 -3.14
C PHE A 8 1.10 1.53 -2.49
N GLY A 9 -0.21 1.67 -2.56
CA GLY A 9 -0.94 2.79 -1.98
C GLY A 9 -1.36 2.56 -0.54
N GLY A 10 -1.48 3.64 0.22
CA GLY A 10 -1.98 3.55 1.59
C GLY A 10 -2.10 4.91 2.27
N THR A 11 -2.85 4.96 3.37
CA THR A 11 -2.96 6.19 4.17
C THR A 11 -1.67 6.45 4.95
N PHE A 12 -1.01 5.38 5.44
CA PHE A 12 0.25 5.43 6.22
C PHE A 12 0.19 6.40 7.42
N ASP A 13 -0.77 6.19 8.30
CA ASP A 13 -1.09 7.11 9.40
C ASP A 13 -0.99 6.46 10.81
N PRO A 14 0.23 6.07 11.29
CA PRO A 14 1.52 6.12 10.62
C PRO A 14 1.85 4.88 9.77
N VAL A 15 2.86 5.00 8.93
CA VAL A 15 3.55 3.85 8.33
C VAL A 15 4.18 2.98 9.42
N HIS A 16 4.24 1.65 9.18
CA HIS A 16 4.74 0.68 10.16
C HIS A 16 5.39 -0.55 9.50
N TYR A 17 6.01 -1.40 10.29
CA TYR A 17 6.68 -2.61 9.80
C TYR A 17 5.78 -3.54 9.00
N GLY A 18 4.48 -3.60 9.30
CA GLY A 18 3.51 -4.30 8.46
C GLY A 18 3.42 -3.79 7.02
N HIS A 19 3.87 -2.56 6.73
CA HIS A 19 4.01 -2.05 5.38
C HIS A 19 5.40 -2.31 4.81
N SER A 20 6.45 -1.88 5.52
CA SER A 20 7.82 -1.90 4.99
C SER A 20 8.40 -3.31 4.87
N LEU A 21 8.21 -4.19 5.86
CA LEU A 21 8.69 -5.57 5.80
C LEU A 21 7.96 -6.40 4.75
N THR A 22 6.64 -6.17 4.57
CA THR A 22 5.88 -6.81 3.49
C THR A 22 6.45 -6.46 2.12
N ILE A 23 6.76 -5.19 1.86
CA ILE A 23 7.39 -4.79 0.60
C ILE A 23 8.81 -5.37 0.46
N THR A 24 9.58 -5.41 1.54
CA THR A 24 10.89 -6.06 1.54
C THR A 24 10.80 -7.56 1.19
N GLU A 25 9.80 -8.27 1.70
CA GLU A 25 9.55 -9.68 1.38
C GLU A 25 9.15 -9.85 -0.08
N LEU A 26 8.25 -9.00 -0.60
CA LEU A 26 7.86 -9.02 -2.01
C LEU A 26 9.02 -8.80 -2.97
N LEU A 27 9.93 -7.89 -2.67
CA LEU A 27 11.10 -7.59 -3.49
C LEU A 27 12.10 -8.75 -3.57
N LYS A 28 12.05 -9.68 -2.63
CA LYS A 28 12.84 -10.93 -2.67
C LYS A 28 12.20 -12.01 -3.53
N THR A 29 10.87 -11.97 -3.67
CA THR A 29 10.07 -13.01 -4.32
C THR A 29 9.76 -12.65 -5.77
N ILE A 30 9.53 -11.36 -6.05
CA ILE A 30 9.08 -10.88 -7.36
C ILE A 30 10.11 -9.90 -7.92
N PRO A 31 10.55 -10.06 -9.17
CA PRO A 31 11.61 -9.24 -9.77
C PRO A 31 11.08 -7.86 -10.20
N PHE A 32 10.53 -7.10 -9.25
CA PHE A 32 10.18 -5.71 -9.50
C PHE A 32 11.41 -4.89 -9.87
N GLU A 33 11.28 -4.04 -10.86
CA GLU A 33 12.26 -2.99 -11.15
C GLU A 33 12.18 -1.91 -10.07
N LYS A 34 10.96 -1.51 -9.72
CA LYS A 34 10.67 -0.60 -8.61
C LYS A 34 9.26 -0.79 -8.08
N ILE A 35 9.06 -0.39 -6.84
CA ILE A 35 7.73 -0.24 -6.22
C ILE A 35 7.53 1.23 -5.84
N LEU A 36 6.49 1.84 -6.38
CA LEU A 36 6.06 3.18 -6.03
C LEU A 36 5.19 3.09 -4.76
N VAL A 37 5.67 3.64 -3.66
CA VAL A 37 4.94 3.73 -2.39
C VAL A 37 4.23 5.07 -2.35
N ILE A 38 2.90 5.05 -2.42
CA ILE A 38 2.10 6.26 -2.66
C ILE A 38 1.18 6.55 -1.48
N PRO A 39 1.53 7.51 -0.61
CA PRO A 39 0.61 7.97 0.42
C PRO A 39 -0.61 8.66 -0.19
N ASN A 40 -1.81 8.23 0.21
CA ASN A 40 -3.05 8.86 -0.22
C ASN A 40 -3.12 10.30 0.30
N SER A 41 -3.43 11.25 -0.59
CA SER A 41 -3.57 12.67 -0.19
C SER A 41 -4.88 12.88 0.56
N LEU A 42 -6.01 12.64 -0.10
CA LEU A 42 -7.36 12.74 0.44
C LEU A 42 -8.09 11.40 0.27
N PRO A 43 -7.97 10.47 1.23
CA PRO A 43 -8.60 9.16 1.12
C PRO A 43 -10.14 9.29 1.10
N PRO A 44 -10.84 8.82 0.06
CA PRO A 44 -12.29 9.04 -0.10
C PRO A 44 -13.15 8.35 0.96
N HIS A 45 -12.60 7.33 1.64
CA HIS A 45 -13.31 6.54 2.67
C HIS A 45 -12.87 6.85 4.11
N ARG A 46 -12.00 7.84 4.32
CA ARG A 46 -11.53 8.24 5.65
C ARG A 46 -11.62 9.75 5.77
N GLU A 47 -12.69 10.21 6.36
CA GLU A 47 -12.93 11.64 6.58
C GLU A 47 -11.87 12.31 7.46
N ASN A 48 -11.05 11.56 8.19
CA ASN A 48 -10.00 12.13 9.03
C ASN A 48 -8.76 11.23 9.12
N SER A 49 -7.76 11.46 8.27
CA SER A 49 -6.40 11.13 8.68
C SER A 49 -6.08 12.01 9.91
N GLN A 50 -5.58 11.43 11.00
CA GLN A 50 -5.24 12.20 12.21
C GLN A 50 -4.03 13.12 11.98
N THR A 51 -3.33 12.93 10.85
CA THR A 51 -2.08 13.62 10.55
C THR A 51 -2.09 14.13 9.12
N SER A 52 -1.54 15.34 8.91
CA SER A 52 -1.44 15.96 7.58
C SER A 52 -0.68 15.09 6.57
N PHE A 53 -0.95 15.29 5.29
CA PHE A 53 -0.23 14.57 4.22
C PHE A 53 1.29 14.74 4.36
N SER A 54 1.78 15.94 4.65
CA SER A 54 3.22 16.23 4.77
C SER A 54 3.90 15.37 5.83
N HIS A 55 3.28 15.18 6.99
CA HIS A 55 3.79 14.29 8.03
C HIS A 55 3.74 12.83 7.59
N ARG A 56 2.65 12.36 6.97
CA ARG A 56 2.50 10.99 6.50
C ARG A 56 3.51 10.65 5.39
N TYR A 57 3.69 11.57 4.44
CA TYR A 57 4.70 11.45 3.38
C TYR A 57 6.12 11.37 3.97
N LYS A 58 6.45 12.25 4.92
CA LYS A 58 7.77 12.25 5.57
C LYS A 58 8.02 10.96 6.34
N MET A 59 7.05 10.50 7.11
CA MET A 59 7.16 9.21 7.83
C MET A 59 7.35 8.04 6.87
N THR A 60 6.59 8.01 5.77
CA THR A 60 6.71 6.98 4.73
C THR A 60 8.10 7.02 4.08
N SER A 61 8.60 8.22 3.76
CA SER A 61 9.96 8.39 3.22
C SER A 61 11.04 7.89 4.18
N LEU A 62 10.87 8.09 5.48
CA LEU A 62 11.78 7.57 6.50
C LEU A 62 11.72 6.04 6.61
N ALA A 63 10.53 5.46 6.56
CA ALA A 63 10.33 4.01 6.69
C ALA A 63 10.87 3.21 5.49
N PHE A 64 10.86 3.80 4.29
CA PHE A 64 11.29 3.15 3.05
C PHE A 64 12.68 3.59 2.56
N ARG A 65 13.34 4.49 3.29
CA ARG A 65 14.60 5.12 2.91
C ARG A 65 15.68 4.14 2.47
N ASP A 66 15.84 3.04 3.22
CA ASP A 66 16.93 2.08 3.06
C ASP A 66 16.44 0.77 2.37
N ILE A 67 15.23 0.78 1.80
CA ILE A 67 14.69 -0.35 1.04
C ILE A 67 14.93 -0.09 -0.45
N GLU A 68 15.89 -0.78 -1.01
CA GLU A 68 16.22 -0.69 -2.43
C GLU A 68 15.00 -0.95 -3.31
N LYS A 69 14.98 -0.38 -4.51
CA LYS A 69 13.89 -0.48 -5.47
C LYS A 69 12.54 0.07 -4.98
N THR A 70 12.51 0.86 -3.91
CA THR A 70 11.32 1.59 -3.50
C THR A 70 11.47 3.08 -3.75
N VAL A 71 10.40 3.71 -4.22
CA VAL A 71 10.33 5.16 -4.43
C VAL A 71 9.06 5.67 -3.76
N VAL A 72 9.21 6.54 -2.76
CA VAL A 72 8.04 7.19 -2.14
C VAL A 72 7.63 8.37 -3.00
N ASP A 73 6.40 8.30 -3.52
CA ASP A 73 5.87 9.21 -4.55
C ASP A 73 4.74 10.06 -3.97
N ASN A 74 4.79 11.36 -4.21
CA ASN A 74 3.82 12.34 -3.69
C ASN A 74 2.77 12.77 -4.71
N ARG A 75 2.65 12.08 -5.86
CA ARG A 75 1.77 12.48 -6.99
C ARG A 75 0.34 12.76 -6.60
N GLU A 76 -0.22 12.05 -5.65
CA GLU A 76 -1.60 12.27 -5.22
C GLU A 76 -1.79 13.63 -4.53
N ASN A 77 -0.75 14.17 -3.91
CA ASN A 77 -0.79 15.52 -3.31
C ASN A 77 -0.64 16.64 -4.34
N LEU A 78 -0.17 16.32 -5.54
CA LEU A 78 -0.04 17.28 -6.64
C LEU A 78 -1.33 17.43 -7.44
N ARG A 79 -2.32 16.58 -7.17
CA ARG A 79 -3.65 16.64 -7.80
C ARG A 79 -4.66 17.27 -6.86
N THR A 80 -5.63 17.97 -7.43
CA THR A 80 -6.81 18.45 -6.70
C THR A 80 -7.86 17.34 -6.60
N GLY A 81 -8.58 17.28 -5.48
CA GLY A 81 -9.67 16.32 -5.26
C GLY A 81 -9.26 15.00 -4.60
N PRO A 82 -10.20 14.04 -4.53
CA PRO A 82 -9.98 12.78 -3.83
C PRO A 82 -8.90 11.90 -4.46
N SER A 83 -8.24 11.11 -3.62
CA SER A 83 -7.25 10.11 -4.01
C SER A 83 -7.93 8.87 -4.60
N HIS A 84 -8.22 8.87 -5.90
CA HIS A 84 -8.78 7.72 -6.58
C HIS A 84 -7.67 6.86 -7.22
N ALA A 85 -7.59 5.59 -6.84
CA ALA A 85 -6.58 4.66 -7.33
C ALA A 85 -6.50 4.59 -8.86
N ILE A 86 -7.64 4.67 -9.55
CA ILE A 86 -7.68 4.62 -11.01
C ILE A 86 -6.92 5.77 -11.67
N GLU A 87 -7.00 6.97 -11.11
CA GLU A 87 -6.30 8.14 -11.68
C GLU A 87 -4.78 8.01 -11.49
N THR A 88 -4.37 7.49 -10.33
CA THR A 88 -2.97 7.19 -10.03
C THR A 88 -2.42 6.11 -10.96
N VAL A 89 -3.18 5.03 -11.16
CA VAL A 89 -2.80 3.94 -12.08
C VAL A 89 -2.69 4.42 -13.51
N LYS A 90 -3.67 5.20 -14.02
CA LYS A 90 -3.64 5.74 -15.39
C LYS A 90 -2.40 6.62 -15.63
N GLN A 91 -2.09 7.48 -14.68
CA GLN A 91 -0.91 8.34 -14.76
C GLN A 91 0.37 7.51 -14.83
N ILE A 92 0.52 6.49 -13.97
CA ILE A 92 1.71 5.63 -13.96
C ILE A 92 1.81 4.79 -15.24
N ILE A 93 0.70 4.25 -15.75
CA ILE A 93 0.70 3.52 -17.03
C ILE A 93 1.16 4.43 -18.19
N ALA A 94 0.73 5.68 -18.21
CA ALA A 94 1.14 6.64 -19.23
C ALA A 94 2.64 6.97 -19.16
N GLU A 95 3.19 7.09 -17.94
CA GLU A 95 4.61 7.37 -17.70
C GLU A 95 5.52 6.15 -18.00
N GLU A 96 5.10 4.96 -17.59
CA GLU A 96 5.90 3.73 -17.69
C GLU A 96 5.80 3.03 -19.07
N GLY A 97 4.87 3.46 -19.92
CA GLY A 97 4.71 2.99 -21.28
C GLY A 97 4.45 1.49 -21.39
N LYS A 98 5.40 0.74 -21.97
CA LYS A 98 5.26 -0.72 -22.17
C LYS A 98 5.57 -1.56 -20.92
N THR A 99 5.84 -0.96 -19.79
CA THR A 99 6.10 -1.64 -18.53
C THR A 99 4.82 -2.26 -17.96
N LYS A 100 4.91 -3.44 -17.38
CA LYS A 100 3.77 -4.05 -16.70
C LYS A 100 3.60 -3.40 -15.32
N VAL A 101 2.44 -2.80 -15.09
CA VAL A 101 2.08 -2.15 -13.84
C VAL A 101 1.21 -3.09 -13.01
N ILE A 102 1.51 -3.22 -11.73
CA ILE A 102 0.84 -4.12 -10.79
C ILE A 102 0.41 -3.31 -9.56
N LEU A 103 -0.88 -3.34 -9.26
CA LEU A 103 -1.43 -2.73 -8.05
C LEU A 103 -1.36 -3.71 -6.89
N ILE A 104 -0.57 -3.39 -5.88
CA ILE A 104 -0.35 -4.20 -4.67
C ILE A 104 -1.33 -3.74 -3.60
N VAL A 105 -2.19 -4.64 -3.13
CA VAL A 105 -3.25 -4.34 -2.16
C VAL A 105 -3.34 -5.42 -1.09
N GLY A 106 -3.65 -5.03 0.14
CA GLY A 106 -4.01 -5.99 1.19
C GLY A 106 -5.39 -6.62 0.94
N SER A 107 -5.59 -7.85 1.39
CA SER A 107 -6.88 -8.56 1.27
C SER A 107 -8.05 -7.75 1.84
N ASP A 108 -7.85 -7.06 2.98
CA ASP A 108 -8.88 -6.21 3.60
C ASP A 108 -9.33 -5.06 2.67
N SER A 109 -8.37 -4.45 1.97
CA SER A 109 -8.64 -3.35 1.03
C SER A 109 -9.29 -3.85 -0.24
N PHE A 110 -8.88 -5.04 -0.70
CA PHE A 110 -9.44 -5.67 -1.87
C PHE A 110 -10.88 -6.16 -1.67
N ASP A 111 -11.23 -6.62 -0.47
CA ASP A 111 -12.61 -6.98 -0.11
C ASP A 111 -13.59 -5.82 -0.32
N GLY A 112 -13.13 -4.60 -0.09
CA GLY A 112 -13.88 -3.36 -0.33
C GLY A 112 -13.77 -2.77 -1.73
N ILE A 113 -13.14 -3.43 -2.70
CA ILE A 113 -12.81 -2.85 -4.02
C ILE A 113 -14.04 -2.36 -4.79
N HIS A 114 -15.19 -3.01 -4.59
CA HIS A 114 -16.45 -2.64 -5.22
C HIS A 114 -16.93 -1.22 -4.86
N SER A 115 -16.43 -0.65 -3.78
CA SER A 115 -16.70 0.73 -3.36
C SER A 115 -15.72 1.75 -3.96
N TRP A 116 -14.66 1.29 -4.65
CA TRP A 116 -13.69 2.20 -5.22
C TRP A 116 -14.23 2.86 -6.48
N TYR A 117 -13.91 4.14 -6.66
CA TYR A 117 -14.32 4.88 -7.85
C TYR A 117 -13.85 4.18 -9.13
N LYS A 118 -14.79 3.90 -10.03
CA LYS A 118 -14.55 3.18 -11.30
C LYS A 118 -13.79 1.85 -11.15
N TRP A 119 -14.07 1.08 -10.11
CA TRP A 119 -13.36 -0.14 -9.79
C TRP A 119 -13.34 -1.20 -10.92
N ARG A 120 -14.44 -1.32 -11.71
CA ARG A 120 -14.47 -2.24 -12.86
C ARG A 120 -13.46 -1.85 -13.94
N GLU A 121 -13.35 -0.55 -14.22
CA GLU A 121 -12.35 -0.01 -15.14
C GLU A 121 -10.95 -0.24 -14.57
N LEU A 122 -10.74 -0.03 -13.29
CA LEU A 122 -9.45 -0.25 -12.63
C LEU A 122 -8.99 -1.71 -12.77
N ILE A 123 -9.88 -2.70 -12.56
CA ILE A 123 -9.55 -4.12 -12.72
C ILE A 123 -9.18 -4.45 -14.18
N SER A 124 -9.79 -3.79 -15.16
CA SER A 124 -9.45 -4.00 -16.58
C SER A 124 -8.14 -3.35 -17.01
N LEU A 125 -7.62 -2.38 -16.25
CA LEU A 125 -6.43 -1.60 -16.61
C LEU A 125 -5.13 -2.20 -16.11
N VAL A 126 -5.13 -2.82 -14.92
CA VAL A 126 -3.91 -3.18 -14.20
C VAL A 126 -4.03 -4.58 -13.58
N ASP A 127 -2.89 -5.27 -13.46
CA ASP A 127 -2.84 -6.51 -12.67
C ASP A 127 -2.90 -6.19 -11.19
N PHE A 128 -3.50 -7.08 -10.41
CA PHE A 128 -3.55 -6.96 -8.96
C PHE A 128 -2.70 -8.04 -8.30
N LEU A 129 -1.95 -7.64 -7.29
CA LEU A 129 -1.28 -8.55 -6.38
C LEU A 129 -1.90 -8.38 -4.99
N ILE A 130 -2.67 -9.37 -4.59
CA ILE A 130 -3.37 -9.37 -3.31
C ILE A 130 -2.48 -10.00 -2.26
N LEU A 131 -2.13 -9.21 -1.25
CA LEU A 131 -1.39 -9.66 -0.08
C LEU A 131 -2.35 -10.35 0.88
N LYS A 132 -2.36 -11.67 0.84
CA LYS A 132 -3.24 -12.47 1.69
C LYS A 132 -2.69 -12.57 3.10
N ARG A 133 -3.50 -12.20 4.06
CA ARG A 133 -3.27 -12.54 5.46
C ARG A 133 -3.84 -13.93 5.70
N LEU A 134 -3.06 -14.82 6.30
CA LEU A 134 -3.52 -16.13 6.74
C LEU A 134 -4.85 -15.96 7.49
N ASP A 135 -5.88 -16.69 7.11
CA ASP A 135 -7.22 -16.76 7.76
C ASP A 135 -8.34 -15.84 7.19
N MET A 136 -8.12 -15.10 6.11
CA MET A 136 -9.19 -14.28 5.52
C MET A 136 -9.57 -14.77 4.11
N PRO A 137 -10.87 -14.99 3.81
CA PRO A 137 -11.31 -15.21 2.43
C PRO A 137 -11.08 -13.94 1.61
N LEU A 138 -10.84 -14.09 0.30
CA LEU A 138 -10.53 -13.00 -0.62
C LEU A 138 -11.57 -11.89 -0.66
N SER A 139 -12.81 -12.22 -0.66
CA SER A 139 -13.94 -11.31 -0.53
C SER A 139 -15.19 -12.06 -0.09
N LYS A 140 -15.97 -11.44 0.76
CA LYS A 140 -17.31 -11.90 1.12
C LYS A 140 -18.38 -11.39 0.16
N ASN A 141 -18.02 -10.46 -0.73
CA ASN A 141 -18.96 -9.84 -1.66
C ASN A 141 -19.06 -10.68 -2.95
N LYS A 142 -20.27 -11.22 -3.22
CA LYS A 142 -20.53 -12.02 -4.41
C LYS A 142 -20.18 -11.31 -5.71
N ASN A 143 -20.45 -10.00 -5.84
CA ASN A 143 -20.12 -9.23 -7.04
C ASN A 143 -18.61 -9.16 -7.31
N VAL A 144 -17.81 -9.34 -6.28
CA VAL A 144 -16.36 -9.41 -6.37
C VAL A 144 -15.91 -10.83 -6.67
N GLN A 145 -16.51 -11.83 -6.01
CA GLN A 145 -16.22 -13.25 -6.22
C GLN A 145 -16.53 -13.70 -7.67
N ASP A 146 -17.66 -13.25 -8.24
CA ASP A 146 -18.09 -13.64 -9.59
C ASP A 146 -17.20 -13.04 -10.71
N LEU A 147 -16.50 -11.93 -10.42
CA LEU A 147 -15.63 -11.25 -11.38
C LEU A 147 -14.16 -11.65 -11.24
N ILE A 148 -13.81 -12.35 -10.18
CA ILE A 148 -12.44 -12.60 -9.79
C ILE A 148 -12.26 -14.09 -9.55
N SER A 149 -11.63 -14.75 -10.51
CA SER A 149 -10.98 -16.03 -10.25
C SER A 149 -9.52 -15.73 -9.93
N PRO A 150 -9.16 -15.59 -8.64
CA PRO A 150 -7.79 -15.28 -8.30
C PRO A 150 -6.91 -16.44 -8.73
N THR A 151 -5.95 -16.10 -9.55
CA THR A 151 -4.93 -17.07 -9.96
C THR A 151 -3.87 -17.09 -8.88
N ARG A 152 -3.52 -18.29 -8.41
CA ARG A 152 -2.37 -18.43 -7.52
C ARG A 152 -1.15 -17.81 -8.18
N PHE A 153 -0.39 -17.04 -7.43
CA PHE A 153 0.80 -16.39 -7.94
C PHE A 153 1.74 -17.40 -8.65
N SER A 154 2.13 -17.07 -9.86
CA SER A 154 3.18 -17.73 -10.63
C SER A 154 3.95 -16.64 -11.36
N GLU A 155 5.26 -16.72 -11.33
CA GLU A 155 6.13 -15.74 -12.01
C GLU A 155 5.86 -15.71 -13.52
N ASP A 156 5.68 -16.87 -14.15
CA ASP A 156 5.40 -17.00 -15.58
C ASP A 156 4.09 -16.29 -15.96
N LEU A 157 3.03 -16.48 -15.16
CA LEU A 157 1.75 -15.82 -15.37
C LEU A 157 1.83 -14.32 -15.14
N LEU A 158 2.61 -13.89 -14.13
CA LEU A 158 2.83 -12.49 -13.87
C LEU A 158 3.57 -11.81 -15.04
N LEU A 159 4.44 -12.51 -15.71
CA LEU A 159 5.19 -12.00 -16.85
C LEU A 159 4.40 -12.06 -18.18
N ASP A 160 3.30 -12.81 -18.24
CA ASP A 160 2.42 -12.81 -19.42
C ASP A 160 1.72 -11.43 -19.57
N ARG A 161 1.85 -10.88 -20.78
CA ARG A 161 1.31 -9.53 -21.10
C ARG A 161 -0.11 -9.56 -21.67
N LYS A 162 -0.66 -10.74 -21.97
CA LYS A 162 -1.87 -10.86 -22.78
C LYS A 162 -3.17 -10.71 -21.99
N ALA A 163 -3.17 -11.03 -20.70
CA ALA A 163 -4.35 -10.94 -19.86
C ALA A 163 -4.07 -10.11 -18.59
N LYS A 164 -5.06 -9.37 -18.12
CA LYS A 164 -5.04 -8.81 -16.77
C LYS A 164 -5.43 -9.89 -15.78
N SER A 165 -4.68 -9.99 -14.70
CA SER A 165 -4.84 -11.06 -13.74
C SER A 165 -4.86 -10.52 -12.32
N ILE A 166 -5.52 -11.26 -11.45
CA ILE A 166 -5.52 -11.01 -10.02
C ILE A 166 -4.79 -12.18 -9.38
N PHE A 167 -3.65 -11.88 -8.79
CA PHE A 167 -2.80 -12.85 -8.14
C PHE A 167 -2.95 -12.75 -6.63
N GLU A 168 -2.94 -13.89 -5.95
CA GLU A 168 -2.79 -13.96 -4.51
C GLU A 168 -1.39 -14.41 -4.13
N ILE A 169 -0.81 -13.74 -3.16
CA ILE A 169 0.43 -14.17 -2.51
C ILE A 169 0.26 -14.18 -0.99
N GLU A 170 0.66 -15.27 -0.37
CA GLU A 170 0.69 -15.39 1.08
C GLU A 170 1.93 -14.67 1.62
N MET A 171 1.71 -13.79 2.60
CA MET A 171 2.76 -13.01 3.23
C MET A 171 2.94 -13.43 4.69
N THR A 172 4.14 -13.24 5.20
CA THR A 172 4.42 -13.41 6.62
C THR A 172 3.45 -12.57 7.46
N PRO A 173 2.64 -13.19 8.35
CA PRO A 173 1.62 -12.47 9.09
C PRO A 173 2.25 -11.53 10.12
N LEU A 174 2.00 -10.24 9.97
CA LEU A 174 2.39 -9.22 10.94
C LEU A 174 1.13 -8.62 11.56
N ARG A 175 0.93 -8.83 12.85
CA ARG A 175 -0.21 -8.29 13.62
C ARG A 175 0.04 -6.82 14.00
N ILE A 176 0.28 -5.98 13.01
CA ILE A 176 0.56 -4.55 13.17
C ILE A 176 -0.46 -3.75 12.36
N SER A 177 -1.01 -2.69 12.97
CA SER A 177 -1.86 -1.73 12.28
C SER A 177 -1.58 -0.31 12.76
N SER A 178 -1.85 0.67 11.91
CA SER A 178 -1.74 2.08 12.29
C SER A 178 -2.64 2.42 13.48
N SER A 179 -3.83 1.82 13.59
CA SER A 179 -4.74 2.01 14.71
C SER A 179 -4.15 1.50 16.02
N LEU A 180 -3.55 0.30 16.01
CA LEU A 180 -2.85 -0.25 17.18
C LEU A 180 -1.72 0.67 17.64
N ILE A 181 -0.95 1.22 16.71
CA ILE A 181 0.16 2.12 17.03
C ILE A 181 -0.36 3.40 17.68
N ARG A 182 -1.39 4.03 17.10
CA ARG A 182 -2.00 5.23 17.67
C ARG A 182 -2.58 5.00 19.07
N GLU A 183 -3.23 3.85 19.26
CA GLU A 183 -3.74 3.43 20.56
C GLU A 183 -2.61 3.26 21.60
N ASN A 184 -1.51 2.60 21.21
CA ASN A 184 -0.36 2.40 22.08
C ASN A 184 0.27 3.75 22.48
N ILE A 185 0.43 4.67 21.53
CA ILE A 185 0.94 6.02 21.81
C ILE A 185 0.04 6.74 22.81
N ALA A 186 -1.29 6.76 22.58
CA ALA A 186 -2.25 7.40 23.48
C ALA A 186 -2.23 6.81 24.90
N LYS A 187 -1.93 5.51 25.03
CA LYS A 187 -1.81 4.80 26.31
C LYS A 187 -0.40 4.83 26.92
N GLY A 188 0.56 5.50 26.29
CA GLY A 188 1.95 5.53 26.74
C GLY A 188 2.70 4.20 26.64
N LYS A 189 2.19 3.25 25.82
CA LYS A 189 2.82 1.93 25.59
C LYS A 189 3.94 2.06 24.55
N SER A 190 4.93 1.14 24.62
CA SER A 190 6.00 1.09 23.62
C SER A 190 5.48 0.70 22.24
N ILE A 191 6.09 1.30 21.22
CA ILE A 191 5.88 1.03 19.79
C ILE A 191 7.17 0.57 19.08
N ASP A 192 8.22 0.24 19.83
CA ASP A 192 9.57 0.00 19.31
C ASP A 192 9.64 -1.12 18.28
N ASN A 193 8.87 -2.19 18.46
CA ASN A 193 8.84 -3.32 17.53
C ASN A 193 7.76 -3.20 16.45
N LEU A 194 7.11 -2.04 16.34
CA LEU A 194 6.00 -1.83 15.43
C LEU A 194 6.36 -0.91 14.28
N ILE A 195 7.32 0.00 14.46
CA ILE A 195 7.71 1.02 13.47
C ILE A 195 9.23 1.18 13.38
N ASN A 196 9.66 1.75 12.25
CA ASN A 196 11.07 2.12 12.07
C ASN A 196 11.51 3.18 13.12
N PRO A 197 12.70 3.06 13.72
CA PRO A 197 13.21 4.03 14.70
C PRO A 197 13.18 5.48 14.20
N LEU A 198 13.53 5.74 12.95
CA LEU A 198 13.47 7.08 12.37
C LEU A 198 12.03 7.65 12.33
N VAL A 199 11.05 6.79 12.10
CA VAL A 199 9.63 7.18 12.17
C VAL A 199 9.23 7.46 13.60
N LYS A 200 9.66 6.63 14.56
CA LYS A 200 9.40 6.84 15.99
C LYS A 200 9.95 8.18 16.47
N ASP A 201 11.19 8.50 16.12
CA ASP A 201 11.83 9.76 16.49
C ASP A 201 11.11 10.95 15.86
N TYR A 202 10.69 10.81 14.60
CA TYR A 202 9.89 11.82 13.93
C TYR A 202 8.53 12.08 14.63
N LEU A 203 7.83 11.00 15.00
CA LEU A 203 6.56 11.11 15.76
C LEU A 203 6.76 11.90 17.05
N LYS A 204 7.76 11.54 17.84
CA LYS A 204 8.07 12.20 19.11
C LYS A 204 8.44 13.67 18.90
N LYS A 205 9.34 13.95 17.96
CA LYS A 205 9.79 15.32 17.65
C LYS A 205 8.61 16.26 17.31
N HIS A 206 7.59 15.74 16.66
CA HIS A 206 6.45 16.54 16.19
C HIS A 206 5.18 16.37 17.05
N GLY A 207 5.25 15.66 18.18
CA GLY A 207 4.12 15.44 19.08
C GLY A 207 2.92 14.74 18.42
N LEU A 208 3.17 13.90 17.39
CA LEU A 208 2.09 13.29 16.62
C LEU A 208 1.38 12.21 17.44
N TYR A 209 0.08 12.10 17.26
CA TYR A 209 -0.80 11.13 17.94
C TYR A 209 -0.77 11.22 19.48
N GLY A 210 -0.37 12.37 20.03
CA GLY A 210 -0.24 12.57 21.48
C GLY A 210 1.07 12.00 22.06
N SER A 211 2.07 11.71 21.21
CA SER A 211 3.39 11.35 21.68
C SER A 211 4.02 12.52 22.47
N LYS A 212 4.58 12.21 23.64
CA LYS A 212 5.29 13.24 24.45
C LYS A 212 6.57 13.63 23.72
N ASN A 213 6.83 14.93 23.61
CA ASN A 213 8.10 15.44 23.10
C ASN A 213 9.22 14.90 23.99
N SER A 214 10.28 14.37 23.38
CA SER A 214 11.52 14.14 24.11
C SER A 214 12.13 15.53 24.35
N THR A 215 12.05 16.02 25.57
CA THR A 215 12.85 17.16 26.06
C THR A 215 14.32 16.81 26.02
#